data_13cf0d622d116609c0592638b05c2466
#
_entry.id   13cf0d622d116609c0592638b05c2466
#
_cell.length_a   1.000
_cell.length_b   1.000
_cell.length_c   1.000
_cell.angle_alpha   90.00
_cell.angle_beta   90.00
_cell.angle_gamma   90.00
#
_symmetry.space_group_name_H-M   'P 1'
#
loop_
_entity.id
_entity.type
_entity.pdbx_description
1 polymer ?
#
loop_
_entity_poly.entity_id
_entity_poly.type
_entity_poly.pdbx_seq_one_letter_code
_entity_poly.pdbx_strand_id
1 'polypeptide(L)'
;MYKEKTMGFLWIVLGICFLWDPIVGVADFLPDIIGWLLISVGISALADMNDSVAEAQQGFRRMLWVSLARIAAELLVFVFLGNTSDKLNPYETPVWTLLFAFSFAVLDLCFLLPAFRSFWHGISALSECGGARNGLATPNRRGRSLCDRMATVTVVFLILHETMTVLPELTVLSVFRQEGIYNTALYRFRDLFRVVSATVSGTAGLAFLVYWWRFFGVWRRETPWLDSLRARYEREVLPDTGLLLRRRVGAGFAFLRVGILLSVNLSLLYYEFLPDWGSVMVVLCGCFILGNLMQGSSTLVGIGLSVAVVGIPRTLLNVRYLRDYVPKASLMDPEAYERYFPVCVLAAVETVLTALFVACVLLCVMRMASRYAAGKDAISRMSAERDMRARRRQATLILLFTVLSAGAKIAEVFLQPRYGWIWLIQFALSMVLFILFNGLLTDVTESVCGAFPSTGRGGVGTQKD
;
A
#
# COMPACT_ATOMS: atom_id res chain seq x y z
N MET A 1 -12.20 -13.41 -7.29
CA MET A 1 -12.36 -12.25 -8.20
C MET A 1 -13.26 -12.55 -9.40
N TYR A 2 -13.08 -13.68 -10.07
CA TYR A 2 -13.87 -14.07 -11.26
C TYR A 2 -15.39 -14.16 -11.02
N LYS A 3 -15.84 -14.65 -9.85
CA LYS A 3 -17.28 -14.72 -9.49
C LYS A 3 -17.89 -13.40 -9.01
N GLU A 4 -17.11 -12.33 -8.89
CA GLU A 4 -17.64 -11.05 -8.48
C GLU A 4 -18.54 -10.42 -9.55
N LYS A 5 -19.72 -9.98 -9.12
CA LYS A 5 -20.71 -9.32 -9.99
C LYS A 5 -20.19 -8.05 -10.66
N THR A 6 -19.10 -7.46 -10.17
CA THR A 6 -18.55 -6.16 -10.59
C THR A 6 -17.27 -6.26 -11.42
N MET A 7 -16.80 -7.46 -11.78
CA MET A 7 -15.53 -7.68 -12.51
C MET A 7 -14.31 -6.99 -11.86
N GLY A 8 -14.29 -6.95 -10.53
CA GLY A 8 -13.19 -6.33 -9.76
C GLY A 8 -13.33 -4.81 -9.55
N PHE A 9 -14.34 -4.15 -10.12
CA PHE A 9 -14.49 -2.70 -10.03
C PHE A 9 -14.69 -2.20 -8.58
N LEU A 10 -15.28 -3.01 -7.71
CA LEU A 10 -15.38 -2.69 -6.28
C LEU A 10 -14.00 -2.45 -5.64
N TRP A 11 -13.01 -3.27 -5.98
CA TRP A 11 -11.63 -3.11 -5.48
C TRP A 11 -10.99 -1.81 -5.96
N ILE A 12 -11.31 -1.37 -7.20
CA ILE A 12 -10.85 -0.08 -7.73
C ILE A 12 -11.43 1.06 -6.89
N VAL A 13 -12.74 1.03 -6.61
CA VAL A 13 -13.41 2.07 -5.81
C VAL A 13 -12.86 2.10 -4.39
N LEU A 14 -12.66 0.94 -3.77
CA LEU A 14 -12.02 0.85 -2.44
C LEU A 14 -10.60 1.41 -2.47
N GLY A 15 -9.82 1.10 -3.51
CA GLY A 15 -8.48 1.65 -3.68
C GLY A 15 -8.48 3.17 -3.81
N ILE A 16 -9.42 3.74 -4.58
CA ILE A 16 -9.58 5.19 -4.70
C ILE A 16 -9.93 5.85 -3.35
N CYS A 17 -10.63 5.16 -2.45
CA CYS A 17 -10.90 5.68 -1.11
C CYS A 17 -9.61 5.86 -0.28
N PHE A 18 -8.57 5.08 -0.51
CA PHE A 18 -7.26 5.26 0.14
C PHE A 18 -6.49 6.44 -0.44
N LEU A 19 -6.71 6.78 -1.71
CA LEU A 19 -6.03 7.88 -2.41
C LEU A 19 -6.69 9.25 -2.18
N TRP A 20 -7.74 9.31 -1.36
CA TRP A 20 -8.42 10.57 -1.04
C TRP A 20 -7.74 11.34 0.09
N ASP A 21 -6.75 10.78 0.73
CA ASP A 21 -6.18 11.36 1.95
C ASP A 21 -5.61 12.77 1.72
N PRO A 22 -6.03 13.77 2.52
CA PRO A 22 -5.43 15.08 2.47
C PRO A 22 -4.01 15.02 3.07
N ILE A 23 -3.00 15.10 2.20
CA ILE A 23 -1.61 15.15 2.61
C ILE A 23 -1.37 16.45 3.38
N VAL A 24 -0.98 16.34 4.65
CA VAL A 24 -0.60 17.48 5.48
C VAL A 24 0.93 17.54 5.59
N GLY A 25 1.55 18.37 4.76
CA GLY A 25 3.00 18.46 4.66
C GLY A 25 3.60 17.30 3.85
N VAL A 26 4.32 16.39 4.50
CA VAL A 26 4.88 15.18 3.89
C VAL A 26 4.17 13.92 4.44
N ALA A 27 3.38 14.07 5.51
CA ALA A 27 2.73 12.94 6.18
C ALA A 27 1.47 12.47 5.42
N ASP A 28 1.51 11.22 5.01
CA ASP A 28 0.41 10.47 4.41
C ASP A 28 -0.29 9.66 5.51
N PHE A 29 -1.57 9.96 5.83
CA PHE A 29 -2.32 9.29 6.89
C PHE A 29 -2.81 7.90 6.48
N LEU A 30 -3.18 7.72 5.22
CA LEU A 30 -3.58 6.44 4.65
C LEU A 30 -2.51 6.01 3.65
N PRO A 31 -1.82 4.89 3.87
CA PRO A 31 -0.75 4.50 2.96
C PRO A 31 -1.27 4.30 1.53
N ASP A 32 -0.95 5.22 0.64
CA ASP A 32 -1.28 5.19 -0.79
C ASP A 32 -0.95 3.84 -1.44
N ILE A 33 0.09 3.16 -0.92
CA ILE A 33 0.52 1.84 -1.40
C ILE A 33 -0.61 0.80 -1.33
N ILE A 34 -1.50 0.88 -0.33
CA ILE A 34 -2.67 0.00 -0.22
C ILE A 34 -3.68 0.35 -1.32
N GLY A 35 -3.91 1.63 -1.56
CA GLY A 35 -4.79 2.12 -2.63
C GLY A 35 -4.36 1.61 -4.00
N TRP A 36 -3.09 1.80 -4.35
CA TRP A 36 -2.53 1.32 -5.63
C TRP A 36 -2.56 -0.21 -5.75
N LEU A 37 -2.33 -0.92 -4.65
CA LEU A 37 -2.44 -2.37 -4.64
C LEU A 37 -3.86 -2.84 -4.94
N LEU A 38 -4.87 -2.26 -4.29
CA LEU A 38 -6.29 -2.56 -4.50
C LEU A 38 -6.72 -2.25 -5.94
N ILE A 39 -6.31 -1.11 -6.49
CA ILE A 39 -6.58 -0.73 -7.89
C ILE A 39 -5.93 -1.75 -8.84
N SER A 40 -4.64 -2.06 -8.65
CA SER A 40 -3.90 -2.99 -9.52
C SER A 40 -4.51 -4.38 -9.53
N VAL A 41 -5.03 -4.85 -8.39
CA VAL A 41 -5.72 -6.15 -8.28
C VAL A 41 -7.13 -6.06 -8.88
N GLY A 42 -7.86 -4.97 -8.62
CA GLY A 42 -9.21 -4.75 -9.13
C GLY A 42 -9.28 -4.70 -10.65
N ILE A 43 -8.30 -4.04 -11.27
CA ILE A 43 -8.23 -3.86 -12.73
C ILE A 43 -7.80 -5.13 -13.49
N SER A 44 -7.25 -6.13 -12.81
CA SER A 44 -6.59 -7.29 -13.45
C SER A 44 -7.47 -8.04 -14.44
N ALA A 45 -8.75 -8.28 -14.10
CA ALA A 45 -9.69 -8.97 -15.01
C ALA A 45 -10.00 -8.16 -16.27
N LEU A 46 -10.03 -6.84 -16.17
CA LEU A 46 -10.26 -5.94 -17.31
C LEU A 46 -9.01 -5.79 -18.18
N ALA A 47 -7.83 -5.82 -17.56
CA ALA A 47 -6.54 -5.77 -18.24
C ALA A 47 -6.30 -6.97 -19.15
N ASP A 48 -6.93 -8.13 -18.86
CA ASP A 48 -6.85 -9.32 -19.70
C ASP A 48 -7.60 -9.22 -21.02
N MET A 49 -8.57 -8.32 -21.05
CA MET A 49 -9.46 -8.15 -22.18
C MET A 49 -9.11 -6.93 -23.04
N ASN A 50 -8.27 -6.01 -22.53
CA ASN A 50 -7.95 -4.78 -23.24
C ASN A 50 -6.53 -4.28 -22.92
N ASP A 51 -5.72 -4.03 -23.96
CA ASP A 51 -4.31 -3.62 -23.85
C ASP A 51 -4.15 -2.25 -23.17
N SER A 52 -5.06 -1.30 -23.43
CA SER A 52 -4.99 0.01 -22.77
C SER A 52 -5.21 -0.11 -21.25
N VAL A 53 -6.08 -1.04 -20.82
CA VAL A 53 -6.28 -1.33 -19.40
C VAL A 53 -5.05 -2.04 -18.81
N ALA A 54 -4.39 -2.91 -19.59
CA ALA A 54 -3.15 -3.56 -19.17
C ALA A 54 -2.00 -2.55 -18.99
N GLU A 55 -1.90 -1.57 -19.89
CA GLU A 55 -0.95 -0.46 -19.76
C GLU A 55 -1.23 0.37 -18.50
N ALA A 56 -2.50 0.70 -18.24
CA ALA A 56 -2.89 1.38 -17.01
C ALA A 56 -2.50 0.59 -15.75
N GLN A 57 -2.66 -0.73 -15.77
CA GLN A 57 -2.25 -1.60 -14.67
C GLN A 57 -0.74 -1.51 -14.40
N GLN A 58 0.08 -1.44 -15.44
CA GLN A 58 1.54 -1.25 -15.27
C GLN A 58 1.84 0.11 -14.66
N GLY A 59 1.14 1.17 -15.08
CA GLY A 59 1.26 2.50 -14.47
C GLY A 59 0.96 2.47 -12.96
N PHE A 60 -0.16 1.91 -12.56
CA PHE A 60 -0.54 1.79 -11.14
C PHE A 60 0.44 0.90 -10.34
N ARG A 61 1.02 -0.13 -10.95
CA ARG A 61 2.09 -0.92 -10.30
C ARG A 61 3.37 -0.12 -10.08
N ARG A 62 3.71 0.81 -10.98
CA ARG A 62 4.86 1.71 -10.79
C ARG A 62 4.62 2.65 -9.61
N MET A 63 3.37 3.08 -9.39
CA MET A 63 3.00 3.89 -8.24
C MET A 63 3.24 3.21 -6.89
N LEU A 64 3.22 1.88 -6.82
CA LEU A 64 3.64 1.15 -5.60
C LEU A 64 5.09 1.48 -5.20
N TRP A 65 5.98 1.59 -6.19
CA TRP A 65 7.37 1.95 -5.95
C TRP A 65 7.55 3.44 -5.61
N VAL A 66 6.74 4.32 -6.23
CA VAL A 66 6.75 5.75 -5.90
C VAL A 66 6.27 5.98 -4.47
N SER A 67 5.16 5.33 -4.06
CA SER A 67 4.67 5.39 -2.68
C SER A 67 5.68 4.85 -1.67
N LEU A 68 6.39 3.76 -2.02
CA LEU A 68 7.47 3.24 -1.17
C LEU A 68 8.63 4.24 -1.04
N ALA A 69 9.03 4.87 -2.15
CA ALA A 69 10.07 5.90 -2.13
C ALA A 69 9.64 7.13 -1.33
N ARG A 70 8.35 7.51 -1.38
CA ARG A 70 7.78 8.58 -0.55
C ARG A 70 7.92 8.27 0.93
N ILE A 71 7.49 7.08 1.37
CA ILE A 71 7.66 6.62 2.76
C ILE A 71 9.13 6.69 3.18
N ALA A 72 10.05 6.22 2.34
CA ALA A 72 11.48 6.29 2.62
C ALA A 72 11.99 7.73 2.75
N ALA A 73 11.50 8.66 1.91
CA ALA A 73 11.85 10.08 1.98
C ALA A 73 11.29 10.75 3.25
N GLU A 74 10.06 10.43 3.63
CA GLU A 74 9.46 10.90 4.89
C GLU A 74 10.30 10.48 6.08
N LEU A 75 10.73 9.22 6.10
CA LEU A 75 11.63 8.70 7.11
C LEU A 75 12.94 9.47 7.17
N LEU A 76 13.53 9.73 6.01
CA LEU A 76 14.79 10.47 5.92
C LEU A 76 14.62 11.88 6.48
N VAL A 77 13.53 12.57 6.15
CA VAL A 77 13.23 13.91 6.69
C VAL A 77 13.04 13.85 8.20
N PHE A 78 12.25 12.92 8.71
CA PHE A 78 11.99 12.83 10.15
C PHE A 78 13.21 12.41 10.96
N VAL A 79 13.97 11.42 10.49
CA VAL A 79 15.08 10.82 11.24
C VAL A 79 16.32 11.71 11.20
N PHE A 80 16.71 12.15 10.02
CA PHE A 80 17.97 12.87 9.83
C PHE A 80 17.84 14.37 10.02
N LEU A 81 16.73 14.97 9.60
CA LEU A 81 16.54 16.41 9.66
C LEU A 81 15.85 16.86 10.95
N GLY A 82 14.95 16.03 11.51
CA GLY A 82 14.27 16.33 12.78
C GLY A 82 15.19 16.30 14.00
N ASN A 83 16.16 15.37 14.06
CA ASN A 83 17.10 15.26 15.18
C ASN A 83 18.28 16.24 15.13
N THR A 84 18.55 16.87 13.99
CA THR A 84 19.64 17.84 13.84
C THR A 84 19.17 19.29 13.99
N SER A 85 17.87 19.50 14.28
CA SER A 85 17.24 20.83 14.34
C SER A 85 17.89 21.81 15.34
N ASP A 86 18.59 21.31 16.37
CA ASP A 86 19.30 22.16 17.33
C ASP A 86 20.64 22.72 16.79
N LYS A 87 21.16 22.14 15.68
CA LYS A 87 22.45 22.53 15.07
C LYS A 87 22.33 23.06 13.65
N LEU A 88 21.24 22.74 12.94
CA LEU A 88 20.98 23.20 11.58
C LEU A 88 20.15 24.49 11.60
N ASN A 89 20.35 25.27 10.55
CA ASN A 89 19.53 26.44 10.28
C ASN A 89 18.03 26.03 10.26
N PRO A 90 17.15 26.67 11.06
CA PRO A 90 15.73 26.30 11.15
C PRO A 90 14.97 26.32 9.81
N TYR A 91 15.59 26.82 8.75
CA TYR A 91 15.03 26.88 7.40
C TYR A 91 15.53 25.76 6.47
N GLU A 92 16.48 24.92 6.88
CA GLU A 92 16.98 23.83 6.03
C GLU A 92 15.99 22.66 5.92
N THR A 93 15.39 22.26 7.03
CA THR A 93 14.36 21.20 7.03
C THR A 93 13.19 21.53 6.10
N PRO A 94 12.62 22.76 6.12
CA PRO A 94 11.57 23.16 5.17
C PRO A 94 12.00 23.11 3.70
N VAL A 95 13.26 23.39 3.37
CA VAL A 95 13.77 23.32 1.99
C VAL A 95 13.77 21.85 1.50
N TRP A 96 14.22 20.90 2.33
CA TRP A 96 14.17 19.50 2.00
C TRP A 96 12.73 18.98 1.85
N THR A 97 11.81 19.44 2.72
CA THR A 97 10.38 19.10 2.61
C THR A 97 9.80 19.60 1.29
N LEU A 98 10.15 20.83 0.87
CA LEU A 98 9.72 21.35 -0.45
C LEU A 98 10.29 20.51 -1.60
N LEU A 99 11.59 20.18 -1.55
CA LEU A 99 12.23 19.37 -2.60
C LEU A 99 11.53 18.02 -2.77
N PHE A 100 11.25 17.31 -1.68
CA PHE A 100 10.56 16.03 -1.73
C PHE A 100 9.11 16.18 -2.17
N ALA A 101 8.35 17.11 -1.59
CA ALA A 101 6.96 17.34 -1.96
C ALA A 101 6.82 17.66 -3.47
N PHE A 102 7.67 18.55 -3.99
CA PHE A 102 7.67 18.89 -5.42
C PHE A 102 8.08 17.69 -6.30
N SER A 103 9.12 16.97 -5.91
CA SER A 103 9.60 15.81 -6.68
C SER A 103 8.55 14.71 -6.76
N PHE A 104 7.88 14.39 -5.64
CA PHE A 104 6.81 13.39 -5.64
C PHE A 104 5.58 13.86 -6.39
N ALA A 105 5.17 15.12 -6.28
CA ALA A 105 4.06 15.67 -7.05
C ALA A 105 4.32 15.55 -8.58
N VAL A 106 5.55 15.83 -9.02
CA VAL A 106 5.93 15.65 -10.43
C VAL A 106 5.91 14.18 -10.83
N LEU A 107 6.46 13.27 -10.01
CA LEU A 107 6.45 11.83 -10.29
C LEU A 107 5.01 11.28 -10.35
N ASP A 108 4.16 11.68 -9.41
CA ASP A 108 2.76 11.28 -9.37
C ASP A 108 2.03 11.74 -10.64
N LEU A 109 2.14 12.99 -11.05
CA LEU A 109 1.54 13.46 -12.29
C LEU A 109 2.10 12.74 -13.51
N CYS A 110 3.42 12.50 -13.58
CA CYS A 110 4.06 11.82 -14.71
C CYS A 110 3.57 10.36 -14.88
N PHE A 111 3.27 9.65 -13.80
CA PHE A 111 2.82 8.26 -13.87
C PHE A 111 1.30 8.13 -13.84
N LEU A 112 0.58 8.95 -13.05
CA LEU A 112 -0.86 8.81 -12.87
C LEU A 112 -1.66 9.35 -14.05
N LEU A 113 -1.26 10.49 -14.63
CA LEU A 113 -2.02 11.05 -15.76
C LEU A 113 -2.09 10.09 -16.95
N PRO A 114 -0.97 9.50 -17.44
CA PRO A 114 -1.06 8.51 -18.51
C PRO A 114 -1.77 7.24 -18.08
N ALA A 115 -1.55 6.75 -16.84
CA ALA A 115 -2.21 5.54 -16.36
C ALA A 115 -3.74 5.70 -16.31
N PHE A 116 -4.25 6.79 -15.76
CA PHE A 116 -5.70 7.03 -15.74
C PHE A 116 -6.26 7.33 -17.14
N ARG A 117 -5.49 7.98 -18.00
CA ARG A 117 -5.90 8.18 -19.39
C ARG A 117 -6.07 6.85 -20.12
N SER A 118 -5.07 5.96 -20.05
CA SER A 118 -5.14 4.60 -20.62
C SER A 118 -6.28 3.79 -19.99
N PHE A 119 -6.49 3.91 -18.67
CA PHE A 119 -7.61 3.26 -17.98
C PHE A 119 -8.97 3.70 -18.54
N TRP A 120 -9.24 5.00 -18.60
CA TRP A 120 -10.53 5.50 -19.08
C TRP A 120 -10.76 5.22 -20.56
N HIS A 121 -9.69 5.29 -21.38
CA HIS A 121 -9.76 4.89 -22.78
C HIS A 121 -10.11 3.39 -22.93
N GLY A 122 -9.47 2.54 -22.16
CA GLY A 122 -9.75 1.10 -22.18
C GLY A 122 -11.17 0.76 -21.70
N ILE A 123 -11.67 1.45 -20.65
CA ILE A 123 -13.06 1.30 -20.19
C ILE A 123 -14.05 1.76 -21.23
N SER A 124 -13.80 2.87 -21.94
CA SER A 124 -14.64 3.34 -23.05
C SER A 124 -14.70 2.29 -24.17
N ALA A 125 -13.54 1.78 -24.61
CA ALA A 125 -13.46 0.76 -25.63
C ALA A 125 -14.20 -0.52 -25.24
N LEU A 126 -14.05 -1.00 -23.99
CA LEU A 126 -14.78 -2.16 -23.49
C LEU A 126 -16.29 -1.94 -23.43
N SER A 127 -16.72 -0.71 -23.11
CA SER A 127 -18.14 -0.35 -23.07
C SER A 127 -18.78 -0.27 -24.45
N GLU A 128 -18.04 0.23 -25.44
CA GLU A 128 -18.46 0.27 -26.85
C GLU A 128 -18.58 -1.13 -27.45
N CYS A 129 -17.53 -1.96 -27.28
CA CYS A 129 -17.52 -3.34 -27.80
C CYS A 129 -18.61 -4.22 -27.16
N GLY A 130 -18.94 -3.97 -25.89
CA GLY A 130 -19.94 -4.75 -25.15
C GLY A 130 -21.38 -4.23 -25.23
N GLY A 131 -21.64 -3.15 -25.97
CA GLY A 131 -22.98 -2.59 -26.15
C GLY A 131 -23.60 -1.99 -24.88
N ALA A 132 -22.80 -1.34 -24.03
CA ALA A 132 -23.29 -0.66 -22.83
C ALA A 132 -24.29 0.46 -23.20
N ARG A 133 -25.45 0.49 -22.52
CA ARG A 133 -26.56 1.37 -22.91
C ARG A 133 -26.64 2.67 -22.10
N ASN A 134 -26.50 2.64 -20.80
CA ASN A 134 -26.83 3.78 -19.92
C ASN A 134 -25.81 4.94 -19.90
N GLY A 135 -25.26 5.32 -21.04
CA GLY A 135 -24.38 6.49 -21.17
C GLY A 135 -22.93 6.23 -20.81
N LEU A 136 -22.52 4.97 -20.57
CA LEU A 136 -21.11 4.63 -20.39
C LEU A 136 -20.32 4.93 -21.66
N ALA A 137 -20.77 4.41 -22.81
CA ALA A 137 -20.19 4.65 -24.13
C ALA A 137 -21.00 5.65 -24.96
N THR A 138 -22.35 5.65 -24.81
CA THR A 138 -23.20 6.54 -25.61
C THR A 138 -23.05 8.00 -25.19
N PRO A 139 -22.69 8.90 -26.11
CA PRO A 139 -22.57 10.30 -25.79
C PRO A 139 -23.93 10.89 -25.40
N ASN A 140 -23.96 11.66 -24.32
CA ASN A 140 -25.14 12.41 -23.90
C ASN A 140 -25.42 13.57 -24.92
N ARG A 141 -26.55 14.28 -24.76
CA ARG A 141 -26.92 15.49 -25.56
C ARG A 141 -25.78 16.50 -25.77
N ARG A 142 -24.72 16.47 -24.97
CA ARG A 142 -23.50 17.29 -25.09
C ARG A 142 -22.33 16.58 -25.79
N GLY A 143 -22.52 15.44 -26.42
CA GLY A 143 -21.49 14.72 -27.17
C GLY A 143 -20.38 14.06 -26.33
N ARG A 144 -20.52 13.98 -25.00
CA ARG A 144 -19.51 13.35 -24.10
C ARG A 144 -20.08 12.13 -23.41
N SER A 145 -19.31 11.03 -23.42
CA SER A 145 -19.61 9.82 -22.66
C SER A 145 -19.39 10.05 -21.15
N LEU A 146 -19.90 9.13 -20.33
CA LEU A 146 -19.63 9.16 -18.88
C LEU A 146 -18.14 8.89 -18.59
N CYS A 147 -17.49 8.03 -19.38
CA CYS A 147 -16.06 7.75 -19.29
C CYS A 147 -15.22 9.01 -19.56
N ASP A 148 -15.55 9.81 -20.59
CA ASP A 148 -14.85 11.06 -20.89
C ASP A 148 -14.96 12.09 -19.75
N ARG A 149 -16.14 12.15 -19.12
CA ARG A 149 -16.32 13.02 -17.94
C ARG A 149 -15.48 12.56 -16.77
N MET A 150 -15.48 11.26 -16.50
CA MET A 150 -14.67 10.70 -15.42
C MET A 150 -13.17 10.91 -15.70
N ALA A 151 -12.72 10.74 -16.94
CA ALA A 151 -11.34 11.07 -17.33
C ALA A 151 -11.00 12.53 -17.03
N THR A 152 -11.89 13.48 -17.42
CA THR A 152 -11.68 14.90 -17.15
C THR A 152 -11.67 15.19 -15.64
N VAL A 153 -12.62 14.65 -14.88
CA VAL A 153 -12.71 14.84 -13.43
C VAL A 153 -11.46 14.29 -12.73
N THR A 154 -10.98 13.12 -13.17
CA THR A 154 -9.76 12.50 -12.62
C THR A 154 -8.53 13.38 -12.87
N VAL A 155 -8.35 13.89 -14.08
CA VAL A 155 -7.23 14.79 -14.42
C VAL A 155 -7.27 16.06 -13.59
N VAL A 156 -8.44 16.71 -13.51
CA VAL A 156 -8.61 17.95 -12.73
C VAL A 156 -8.33 17.70 -11.25
N PHE A 157 -8.84 16.59 -10.70
CA PHE A 157 -8.60 16.23 -9.31
C PHE A 157 -7.11 16.01 -9.05
N LEU A 158 -6.41 15.22 -9.87
CA LEU A 158 -4.98 14.93 -9.68
C LEU A 158 -4.13 16.20 -9.72
N ILE A 159 -4.35 17.06 -10.71
CA ILE A 159 -3.60 18.32 -10.81
C ILE A 159 -3.87 19.22 -9.60
N LEU A 160 -5.13 19.33 -9.17
CA LEU A 160 -5.50 20.13 -8.01
C LEU A 160 -4.88 19.57 -6.73
N HIS A 161 -4.97 18.25 -6.53
CA HIS A 161 -4.43 17.56 -5.35
C HIS A 161 -2.92 17.77 -5.22
N GLU A 162 -2.16 17.50 -6.28
CA GLU A 162 -0.70 17.66 -6.28
C GLU A 162 -0.28 19.14 -6.12
N THR A 163 -1.03 20.06 -6.74
CA THR A 163 -0.78 21.50 -6.57
C THR A 163 -0.99 21.93 -5.12
N MET A 164 -2.07 21.46 -4.48
CA MET A 164 -2.37 21.79 -3.10
C MET A 164 -1.37 21.18 -2.12
N THR A 165 -0.80 20.01 -2.43
CA THR A 165 0.25 19.38 -1.63
C THR A 165 1.53 20.20 -1.63
N VAL A 166 1.92 20.79 -2.76
CA VAL A 166 3.16 21.58 -2.89
C VAL A 166 2.98 23.01 -2.39
N LEU A 167 1.78 23.59 -2.48
CA LEU A 167 1.52 25.01 -2.23
C LEU A 167 2.02 25.52 -0.85
N PRO A 168 1.79 24.85 0.30
CA PRO A 168 2.30 25.30 1.59
C PRO A 168 3.83 25.33 1.64
N GLU A 169 4.47 24.38 0.99
CA GLU A 169 5.92 24.25 1.01
C GLU A 169 6.61 25.32 0.14
N LEU A 170 5.93 25.82 -0.90
CA LEU A 170 6.43 26.93 -1.73
C LEU A 170 6.67 28.22 -0.92
N THR A 171 6.03 28.37 0.24
CA THR A 171 6.28 29.53 1.14
C THR A 171 7.74 29.64 1.60
N VAL A 172 8.48 28.51 1.60
CA VAL A 172 9.90 28.46 1.94
C VAL A 172 10.75 29.31 0.97
N LEU A 173 10.32 29.43 -0.29
CA LEU A 173 11.02 30.22 -1.30
C LEU A 173 11.01 31.73 -0.95
N SER A 174 10.10 32.17 -0.07
CA SER A 174 10.07 33.56 0.42
C SER A 174 11.12 33.83 1.52
N VAL A 175 11.79 32.78 2.03
CA VAL A 175 12.81 32.92 3.05
C VAL A 175 14.13 33.26 2.38
N PHE A 176 14.62 34.46 2.56
CA PHE A 176 15.92 34.87 2.07
C PHE A 176 16.67 35.66 3.14
N ARG A 177 17.98 35.58 3.08
CA ARG A 177 18.88 36.28 3.98
C ARG A 177 19.35 37.57 3.33
N GLN A 178 19.06 38.68 3.93
CA GLN A 178 19.56 39.99 3.54
C GLN A 178 20.25 40.67 4.73
N GLU A 179 21.50 41.04 4.57
CA GLU A 179 22.29 41.71 5.61
C GLU A 179 22.30 41.02 6.98
N GLY A 180 22.28 39.66 7.00
CA GLY A 180 22.25 38.88 8.24
C GLY A 180 20.87 38.67 8.83
N ILE A 181 19.82 39.27 8.28
CA ILE A 181 18.44 39.13 8.73
C ILE A 181 17.68 38.25 7.78
N TYR A 182 16.93 37.27 8.32
CA TYR A 182 16.02 36.44 7.52
C TYR A 182 14.69 37.16 7.30
N ASN A 183 14.36 37.40 6.02
CA ASN A 183 13.00 37.80 5.66
C ASN A 183 12.12 36.55 5.57
N THR A 184 10.99 36.54 6.30
CA THR A 184 10.10 35.38 6.42
C THR A 184 8.65 35.77 6.08
N ALA A 185 8.44 36.74 5.18
CA ALA A 185 7.14 37.34 4.95
C ALA A 185 6.01 36.33 4.69
N LEU A 186 6.16 35.46 3.68
CA LEU A 186 5.15 34.43 3.36
C LEU A 186 5.28 33.18 4.22
N TYR A 187 6.48 32.84 4.67
CA TYR A 187 6.72 31.66 5.49
C TYR A 187 5.93 31.68 6.81
N ARG A 188 5.65 32.86 7.37
CA ARG A 188 4.80 33.01 8.57
C ARG A 188 3.37 32.51 8.38
N PHE A 189 2.90 32.45 7.13
CA PHE A 189 1.56 31.97 6.79
C PHE A 189 1.55 30.49 6.33
N ARG A 190 2.68 29.78 6.46
CA ARG A 190 2.79 28.38 6.02
C ARG A 190 1.69 27.48 6.60
N ASP A 191 1.41 27.60 7.88
CA ASP A 191 0.38 26.80 8.54
C ASP A 191 -1.03 27.15 8.06
N LEU A 192 -1.28 28.44 7.77
CA LEU A 192 -2.53 28.86 7.13
C LEU A 192 -2.66 28.23 5.74
N PHE A 193 -1.60 28.26 4.94
CA PHE A 193 -1.60 27.60 3.62
C PHE A 193 -1.81 26.09 3.74
N ARG A 194 -1.27 25.43 4.76
CA ARG A 194 -1.51 24.00 5.03
C ARG A 194 -2.99 23.72 5.31
N VAL A 195 -3.62 24.52 6.17
CA VAL A 195 -5.05 24.37 6.48
C VAL A 195 -5.90 24.61 5.23
N VAL A 196 -5.60 25.64 4.45
CA VAL A 196 -6.31 25.92 3.19
C VAL A 196 -6.12 24.77 2.20
N SER A 197 -4.89 24.31 1.99
CA SER A 197 -4.58 23.20 1.08
C SER A 197 -5.29 21.92 1.49
N ALA A 198 -5.24 21.55 2.78
CA ALA A 198 -5.94 20.38 3.31
C ALA A 198 -7.45 20.49 3.12
N THR A 199 -8.03 21.68 3.34
CA THR A 199 -9.48 21.90 3.16
C THR A 199 -9.87 21.79 1.69
N VAL A 200 -9.11 22.42 0.79
CA VAL A 200 -9.38 22.39 -0.66
C VAL A 200 -9.18 20.98 -1.22
N SER A 201 -8.07 20.32 -0.89
CA SER A 201 -7.79 18.94 -1.31
C SER A 201 -8.82 17.97 -0.76
N GLY A 202 -9.17 18.08 0.52
CA GLY A 202 -10.19 17.22 1.15
C GLY A 202 -11.57 17.39 0.54
N THR A 203 -12.01 18.65 0.27
CA THR A 203 -13.32 18.89 -0.38
C THR A 203 -13.35 18.43 -1.83
N ALA A 204 -12.27 18.66 -2.58
CA ALA A 204 -12.11 18.16 -3.94
C ALA A 204 -12.09 16.63 -3.99
N GLY A 205 -11.38 15.99 -3.05
CA GLY A 205 -11.35 14.55 -2.92
C GLY A 205 -12.71 13.93 -2.58
N LEU A 206 -13.48 14.56 -1.67
CA LEU A 206 -14.86 14.15 -1.41
C LEU A 206 -15.74 14.24 -2.68
N ALA A 207 -15.64 15.33 -3.43
CA ALA A 207 -16.36 15.48 -4.69
C ALA A 207 -15.93 14.39 -5.68
N PHE A 208 -14.63 14.09 -5.78
CA PHE A 208 -14.07 13.02 -6.62
C PHE A 208 -14.60 11.65 -6.23
N LEU A 209 -14.63 11.31 -4.93
CA LEU A 209 -15.22 10.07 -4.44
C LEU A 209 -16.72 9.95 -4.77
N VAL A 210 -17.48 11.05 -4.66
CA VAL A 210 -18.89 11.05 -5.04
C VAL A 210 -19.06 10.76 -6.53
N TYR A 211 -18.20 11.30 -7.40
CA TYR A 211 -18.20 10.99 -8.84
C TYR A 211 -17.88 9.52 -9.10
N TRP A 212 -16.87 8.94 -8.45
CA TRP A 212 -16.53 7.51 -8.53
C TRP A 212 -17.66 6.63 -8.04
N TRP A 213 -18.32 6.99 -6.94
CA TRP A 213 -19.45 6.25 -6.41
C TRP A 213 -20.65 6.26 -7.34
N ARG A 214 -20.95 7.42 -7.97
CA ARG A 214 -21.98 7.54 -9.00
C ARG A 214 -21.65 6.71 -10.22
N PHE A 215 -20.41 6.77 -10.71
CA PHE A 215 -19.94 5.96 -11.83
C PHE A 215 -20.09 4.47 -11.52
N PHE A 216 -19.69 4.05 -10.32
CA PHE A 216 -19.86 2.67 -9.86
C PHE A 216 -21.33 2.25 -9.79
N GLY A 217 -22.22 3.15 -9.38
CA GLY A 217 -23.66 2.91 -9.40
C GLY A 217 -24.21 2.65 -10.81
N VAL A 218 -23.75 3.39 -11.81
CA VAL A 218 -24.09 3.15 -13.22
C VAL A 218 -23.47 1.84 -13.71
N TRP A 219 -22.19 1.61 -13.46
CA TRP A 219 -21.46 0.37 -13.77
C TRP A 219 -22.22 -0.86 -13.28
N ARG A 220 -22.64 -0.85 -12.02
CA ARG A 220 -23.33 -1.98 -11.38
C ARG A 220 -24.72 -2.25 -11.99
N ARG A 221 -25.38 -1.21 -12.50
CA ARG A 221 -26.72 -1.32 -13.14
C ARG A 221 -26.70 -1.90 -14.55
N GLU A 222 -25.55 -1.83 -15.24
CA GLU A 222 -25.35 -2.37 -16.58
C GLU A 222 -25.15 -3.90 -16.58
N THR A 223 -26.13 -4.63 -16.01
CA THR A 223 -26.05 -6.09 -15.89
C THR A 223 -25.89 -6.80 -17.24
N PRO A 224 -26.59 -6.42 -18.35
CA PRO A 224 -26.42 -7.11 -19.62
C PRO A 224 -25.01 -6.97 -20.19
N TRP A 225 -24.42 -5.79 -20.04
CA TRP A 225 -23.06 -5.52 -20.47
C TRP A 225 -22.03 -6.28 -19.60
N LEU A 226 -22.20 -6.28 -18.28
CA LEU A 226 -21.35 -7.02 -17.36
C LEU A 226 -21.41 -8.53 -17.65
N ASP A 227 -22.58 -9.06 -17.99
CA ASP A 227 -22.74 -10.47 -18.34
C ASP A 227 -22.08 -10.79 -19.69
N SER A 228 -22.13 -9.85 -20.66
CA SER A 228 -21.40 -9.99 -21.93
C SER A 228 -19.88 -9.98 -21.72
N LEU A 229 -19.36 -9.10 -20.87
CA LEU A 229 -17.95 -9.06 -20.50
C LEU A 229 -17.50 -10.36 -19.80
N ARG A 230 -18.33 -10.90 -18.90
CA ARG A 230 -18.06 -12.19 -18.26
C ARG A 230 -18.05 -13.33 -19.27
N ALA A 231 -19.05 -13.39 -20.14
CA ALA A 231 -19.10 -14.42 -21.17
C ALA A 231 -17.90 -14.34 -22.12
N ARG A 232 -17.39 -13.14 -22.40
CA ARG A 232 -16.17 -12.93 -23.15
C ARG A 232 -14.95 -13.40 -22.36
N TYR A 233 -14.84 -13.02 -21.11
CA TYR A 233 -13.75 -13.44 -20.20
C TYR A 233 -13.73 -14.97 -20.05
N GLU A 234 -14.90 -15.60 -19.93
CA GLU A 234 -15.05 -17.07 -19.87
C GLU A 234 -14.57 -17.76 -21.14
N ARG A 235 -14.81 -17.17 -22.30
CA ARG A 235 -14.40 -17.76 -23.59
C ARG A 235 -12.93 -17.53 -23.93
N GLU A 236 -12.40 -16.33 -23.64
CA GLU A 236 -11.07 -15.91 -24.09
C GLU A 236 -9.98 -16.16 -23.03
N VAL A 237 -10.29 -15.96 -21.74
CA VAL A 237 -9.30 -16.00 -20.65
C VAL A 237 -9.40 -17.24 -19.77
N LEU A 238 -10.61 -17.71 -19.48
CA LEU A 238 -10.84 -18.83 -18.56
C LEU A 238 -10.25 -20.17 -19.01
N PRO A 239 -10.18 -20.51 -20.32
CA PRO A 239 -9.55 -21.75 -20.75
C PRO A 239 -8.08 -21.83 -20.30
N ASP A 240 -7.41 -20.70 -20.05
CA ASP A 240 -6.06 -20.68 -19.51
C ASP A 240 -6.09 -20.64 -17.96
N THR A 241 -6.39 -21.79 -17.36
CA THR A 241 -6.40 -21.95 -15.90
C THR A 241 -5.06 -21.61 -15.25
N GLY A 242 -3.94 -21.79 -15.96
CA GLY A 242 -2.60 -21.45 -15.50
C GLY A 242 -2.41 -19.95 -15.33
N LEU A 243 -2.92 -19.16 -16.28
CA LEU A 243 -2.85 -17.69 -16.22
C LEU A 243 -3.63 -17.14 -15.01
N LEU A 244 -4.85 -17.64 -14.80
CA LEU A 244 -5.70 -17.21 -13.67
C LEU A 244 -5.06 -17.53 -12.33
N LEU A 245 -4.47 -18.71 -12.21
CA LEU A 245 -3.81 -19.13 -10.97
C LEU A 245 -2.57 -18.29 -10.69
N ARG A 246 -1.73 -18.05 -11.70
CA ARG A 246 -0.55 -17.18 -11.58
C ARG A 246 -0.92 -15.78 -11.11
N ARG A 247 -2.00 -15.21 -11.63
CA ARG A 247 -2.49 -13.89 -11.19
C ARG A 247 -2.97 -13.90 -9.77
N ARG A 248 -3.74 -14.91 -9.38
CA ARG A 248 -4.21 -15.06 -8.01
C ARG A 248 -3.04 -15.19 -7.04
N VAL A 249 -2.04 -15.97 -7.40
CA VAL A 249 -0.80 -16.12 -6.61
C VAL A 249 -0.03 -14.80 -6.56
N GLY A 250 0.17 -14.14 -7.71
CA GLY A 250 0.86 -12.85 -7.76
C GLY A 250 0.17 -11.77 -6.95
N ALA A 251 -1.16 -11.66 -7.05
CA ALA A 251 -1.94 -10.70 -6.24
C ALA A 251 -1.84 -11.03 -4.74
N GLY A 252 -2.06 -12.28 -4.33
CA GLY A 252 -1.99 -12.68 -2.94
C GLY A 252 -0.63 -12.40 -2.33
N PHE A 253 0.46 -12.77 -3.03
CA PHE A 253 1.81 -12.47 -2.55
C PHE A 253 2.16 -10.98 -2.56
N ALA A 254 1.60 -10.17 -3.47
CA ALA A 254 1.77 -8.73 -3.41
C ALA A 254 1.19 -8.15 -2.11
N PHE A 255 -0.01 -8.57 -1.70
CA PHE A 255 -0.58 -8.19 -0.40
C PHE A 255 0.27 -8.66 0.79
N LEU A 256 0.80 -9.88 0.74
CA LEU A 256 1.70 -10.38 1.80
C LEU A 256 2.97 -9.50 1.90
N ARG A 257 3.59 -9.17 0.76
CA ARG A 257 4.78 -8.30 0.72
C ARG A 257 4.50 -6.91 1.29
N VAL A 258 3.42 -6.28 0.83
CA VAL A 258 3.02 -4.95 1.30
C VAL A 258 2.69 -4.99 2.80
N GLY A 259 1.90 -5.96 3.26
CA GLY A 259 1.56 -6.07 4.68
C GLY A 259 2.80 -6.28 5.58
N ILE A 260 3.76 -7.10 5.16
CA ILE A 260 5.01 -7.30 5.92
C ILE A 260 5.89 -6.04 5.86
N LEU A 261 5.93 -5.34 4.73
CA LEU A 261 6.61 -4.04 4.64
C LEU A 261 6.01 -3.02 5.61
N LEU A 262 4.68 -2.94 5.67
CA LEU A 262 3.98 -2.05 6.59
C LEU A 262 4.17 -2.42 8.07
N SER A 263 4.54 -3.67 8.37
CA SER A 263 4.92 -4.08 9.73
C SER A 263 6.33 -3.61 10.15
N VAL A 264 7.14 -3.10 9.19
CA VAL A 264 8.38 -2.36 9.49
C VAL A 264 7.97 -1.00 10.07
N ASN A 265 7.53 -1.03 11.32
CA ASN A 265 6.98 0.15 11.96
C ASN A 265 8.09 1.09 12.41
N LEU A 266 7.86 2.38 12.19
CA LEU A 266 8.67 3.45 12.72
C LEU A 266 7.88 4.10 13.85
N SER A 267 8.30 3.79 15.05
CA SER A 267 7.86 4.54 16.22
C SER A 267 8.82 5.71 16.44
N LEU A 268 8.34 6.91 16.20
CA LEU A 268 9.05 8.16 16.48
C LEU A 268 8.37 8.88 17.63
N LEU A 269 9.09 9.06 18.75
CA LEU A 269 8.60 9.83 19.89
C LEU A 269 7.20 9.40 20.38
N TYR A 270 6.94 8.07 20.47
CA TYR A 270 5.64 7.48 20.85
C TYR A 270 4.55 7.52 19.79
N TYR A 271 4.78 8.13 18.63
CA TYR A 271 3.88 8.06 17.48
C TYR A 271 4.22 6.84 16.64
N GLU A 272 3.30 5.93 16.50
CA GLU A 272 3.34 4.87 15.49
C GLU A 272 2.60 5.35 14.26
N PHE A 273 3.33 5.45 13.14
CA PHE A 273 2.73 5.86 11.87
C PHE A 273 1.69 4.87 11.37
N LEU A 274 1.98 3.58 11.52
CA LEU A 274 1.05 2.54 11.15
C LEU A 274 0.93 1.51 12.28
N PRO A 275 -0.25 1.34 12.87
CA PRO A 275 -0.43 0.31 13.91
C PRO A 275 -0.31 -1.10 13.31
N ASP A 276 0.29 -2.03 14.06
CA ASP A 276 0.55 -3.41 13.61
C ASP A 276 -0.71 -4.12 13.14
N TRP A 277 -1.86 -3.89 13.77
CA TRP A 277 -3.13 -4.48 13.34
C TRP A 277 -3.50 -4.10 11.89
N GLY A 278 -3.13 -2.91 11.42
CA GLY A 278 -3.35 -2.48 10.04
C GLY A 278 -2.52 -3.33 9.05
N SER A 279 -1.23 -3.56 9.33
CA SER A 279 -0.36 -4.42 8.53
C SER A 279 -0.87 -5.87 8.48
N VAL A 280 -1.32 -6.41 9.62
CA VAL A 280 -1.91 -7.74 9.72
C VAL A 280 -3.18 -7.88 8.87
N MET A 281 -4.03 -6.85 8.84
CA MET A 281 -5.24 -6.85 7.99
C MET A 281 -4.89 -6.91 6.50
N VAL A 282 -3.85 -6.21 6.06
CA VAL A 282 -3.36 -6.28 4.67
C VAL A 282 -2.85 -7.68 4.34
N VAL A 283 -2.08 -8.31 5.24
CA VAL A 283 -1.64 -9.70 5.08
C VAL A 283 -2.82 -10.67 5.00
N LEU A 284 -3.84 -10.50 5.85
CA LEU A 284 -5.06 -11.31 5.81
C LEU A 284 -5.79 -11.19 4.46
N CYS A 285 -5.87 -9.99 3.86
CA CYS A 285 -6.41 -9.82 2.51
C CYS A 285 -5.63 -10.68 1.49
N GLY A 286 -4.30 -10.72 1.58
CA GLY A 286 -3.46 -11.61 0.78
C GLY A 286 -3.79 -13.08 0.97
N CYS A 287 -3.94 -13.52 2.23
CA CYS A 287 -4.34 -14.88 2.56
C CYS A 287 -5.74 -15.25 2.00
N PHE A 288 -6.69 -14.33 2.04
CA PHE A 288 -8.02 -14.52 1.43
C PHE A 288 -7.95 -14.65 -0.08
N ILE A 289 -7.13 -13.85 -0.75
CA ILE A 289 -6.91 -13.94 -2.20
C ILE A 289 -6.31 -15.30 -2.56
N LEU A 290 -5.33 -15.78 -1.79
CA LEU A 290 -4.75 -17.11 -2.00
C LEU A 290 -5.75 -18.24 -1.70
N GLY A 291 -6.63 -18.05 -0.71
CA GLY A 291 -7.76 -18.96 -0.40
C GLY A 291 -7.31 -20.42 -0.27
N ASN A 292 -7.94 -21.30 -1.07
CA ASN A 292 -7.69 -22.76 -1.01
C ASN A 292 -6.26 -23.20 -1.35
N LEU A 293 -5.42 -22.32 -1.92
CA LEU A 293 -4.01 -22.62 -2.15
C LEU A 293 -3.24 -22.63 -0.83
N MET A 294 -3.72 -21.85 0.16
CA MET A 294 -3.09 -21.68 1.47
C MET A 294 -3.86 -22.46 2.53
N GLN A 295 -3.34 -23.61 2.91
CA GLN A 295 -3.96 -24.43 3.97
C GLN A 295 -3.73 -23.78 5.35
N GLY A 296 -4.77 -23.74 6.20
CA GLY A 296 -4.68 -23.17 7.54
C GLY A 296 -5.14 -21.71 7.64
N SER A 297 -5.85 -21.20 6.66
CA SER A 297 -6.36 -19.81 6.65
C SER A 297 -7.26 -19.48 7.84
N SER A 298 -8.02 -20.44 8.39
CA SER A 298 -8.89 -20.21 9.56
C SER A 298 -8.11 -19.83 10.82
N THR A 299 -6.99 -20.51 11.08
CA THR A 299 -6.10 -20.19 12.22
C THR A 299 -5.49 -18.80 12.05
N LEU A 300 -5.06 -18.45 10.82
CA LEU A 300 -4.53 -17.12 10.51
C LEU A 300 -5.57 -16.02 10.76
N VAL A 301 -6.82 -16.24 10.35
CA VAL A 301 -7.91 -15.28 10.59
C VAL A 301 -8.13 -15.10 12.09
N GLY A 302 -8.15 -16.19 12.86
CA GLY A 302 -8.32 -16.12 14.31
C GLY A 302 -7.22 -15.30 14.99
N ILE A 303 -5.95 -15.57 14.69
CA ILE A 303 -4.80 -14.83 15.27
C ILE A 303 -4.81 -13.38 14.78
N GLY A 304 -5.06 -13.12 13.49
CA GLY A 304 -5.11 -11.76 12.94
C GLY A 304 -6.21 -10.91 13.55
N LEU A 305 -7.40 -11.48 13.80
CA LEU A 305 -8.47 -10.80 14.54
C LEU A 305 -8.06 -10.52 15.99
N SER A 306 -7.36 -11.44 16.65
CA SER A 306 -6.84 -11.21 18.01
C SER A 306 -5.87 -10.02 18.06
N VAL A 307 -5.00 -9.88 17.04
CA VAL A 307 -4.13 -8.69 16.91
C VAL A 307 -4.97 -7.41 16.81
N ALA A 308 -6.02 -7.40 16.00
CA ALA A 308 -6.89 -6.22 15.85
C ALA A 308 -7.65 -5.89 17.15
N VAL A 309 -8.15 -6.91 17.85
CA VAL A 309 -8.87 -6.74 19.14
C VAL A 309 -7.99 -6.12 20.22
N VAL A 310 -6.69 -6.40 20.21
CA VAL A 310 -5.72 -5.80 21.16
C VAL A 310 -5.18 -4.48 20.62
N GLY A 311 -4.87 -4.40 19.33
CA GLY A 311 -4.22 -3.25 18.70
C GLY A 311 -5.11 -2.01 18.60
N ILE A 312 -6.40 -2.17 18.29
CA ILE A 312 -7.33 -1.03 18.21
C ILE A 312 -7.46 -0.31 19.55
N PRO A 313 -7.78 -0.97 20.70
CA PRO A 313 -7.81 -0.31 22.00
C PRO A 313 -6.47 0.31 22.39
N ARG A 314 -5.33 -0.37 22.09
CA ARG A 314 -4.00 0.19 22.32
C ARG A 314 -3.81 1.50 21.57
N THR A 315 -4.13 1.52 20.26
CA THR A 315 -4.01 2.75 19.45
C THR A 315 -4.86 3.88 20.01
N LEU A 316 -6.09 3.62 20.40
CA LEU A 316 -6.99 4.61 21.02
C LEU A 316 -6.43 5.14 22.34
N LEU A 317 -5.92 4.27 23.20
CA LEU A 317 -5.30 4.67 24.47
C LEU A 317 -4.02 5.49 24.24
N ASN A 318 -3.20 5.12 23.26
CA ASN A 318 -2.00 5.86 22.91
C ASN A 318 -2.33 7.27 22.40
N VAL A 319 -3.32 7.39 21.51
CA VAL A 319 -3.79 8.71 21.02
C VAL A 319 -4.32 9.57 22.17
N ARG A 320 -5.11 8.97 23.08
CA ARG A 320 -5.60 9.68 24.26
C ARG A 320 -4.47 10.14 25.17
N TYR A 321 -3.48 9.27 25.43
CA TYR A 321 -2.31 9.61 26.22
C TYR A 321 -1.51 10.77 25.59
N LEU A 322 -1.24 10.71 24.29
CA LEU A 322 -0.50 11.75 23.56
C LEU A 322 -1.22 13.08 23.50
N ARG A 323 -2.56 13.07 23.56
CA ARG A 323 -3.38 14.29 23.64
C ARG A 323 -3.24 14.99 24.99
N ASP A 324 -3.14 14.21 26.08
CA ASP A 324 -3.19 14.75 27.44
C ASP A 324 -1.77 15.07 27.99
N TYR A 325 -0.73 14.46 27.42
CA TYR A 325 0.65 14.60 27.88
C TYR A 325 1.62 14.98 26.74
N VAL A 326 2.45 15.97 26.99
CA VAL A 326 3.52 16.34 26.05
C VAL A 326 4.68 15.35 26.22
N PRO A 327 5.13 14.67 25.16
CA PRO A 327 6.10 13.56 25.25
C PRO A 327 7.42 13.87 25.96
N LYS A 328 7.89 15.12 25.93
CA LYS A 328 9.19 15.52 26.50
C LYS A 328 9.22 15.63 28.03
N ALA A 329 8.08 15.86 28.68
CA ALA A 329 8.03 16.09 30.13
C ALA A 329 7.59 14.86 30.92
N SER A 330 6.94 13.90 30.26
CA SER A 330 6.03 12.99 30.94
C SER A 330 6.64 11.72 31.49
N LEU A 331 7.75 11.21 30.94
CA LEU A 331 8.26 9.89 31.36
C LEU A 331 9.28 9.93 32.50
N MET A 332 9.73 11.14 32.89
CA MET A 332 10.45 11.37 34.13
C MET A 332 9.48 11.56 35.31
N ASP A 333 8.18 11.76 35.03
CA ASP A 333 7.13 11.89 36.04
C ASP A 333 6.50 10.51 36.30
N PRO A 334 6.53 9.99 37.55
CA PRO A 334 5.93 8.72 37.92
C PRO A 334 4.44 8.61 37.57
N GLU A 335 3.68 9.69 37.71
CA GLU A 335 2.24 9.72 37.41
C GLU A 335 1.97 9.57 35.92
N ALA A 336 2.78 10.19 35.06
CA ALA A 336 2.68 10.06 33.62
C ALA A 336 3.05 8.65 33.17
N TYR A 337 4.05 8.02 33.80
CA TYR A 337 4.44 6.64 33.50
C TYR A 337 3.35 5.64 33.91
N GLU A 338 2.74 5.78 35.07
CA GLU A 338 1.62 4.93 35.48
C GLU A 338 0.48 4.94 34.47
N ARG A 339 0.16 6.10 33.90
CA ARG A 339 -0.88 6.23 32.86
C ARG A 339 -0.46 5.68 31.51
N TYR A 340 0.84 5.66 31.19
CA TYR A 340 1.37 5.07 29.96
C TYR A 340 1.57 3.55 30.05
N PHE A 341 1.75 3.02 31.25
CA PHE A 341 2.01 1.60 31.47
C PHE A 341 0.98 0.63 30.84
N PRO A 342 -0.34 0.88 30.86
CA PRO A 342 -1.32 0.05 30.14
C PRO A 342 -1.07 0.01 28.63
N VAL A 343 -0.66 1.12 28.03
CA VAL A 343 -0.31 1.19 26.60
C VAL A 343 0.90 0.29 26.33
N CYS A 344 1.94 0.32 27.19
CA CYS A 344 3.11 -0.54 27.08
C CYS A 344 2.75 -2.04 27.15
N VAL A 345 1.89 -2.41 28.08
CA VAL A 345 1.45 -3.82 28.25
C VAL A 345 0.67 -4.29 27.02
N LEU A 346 -0.28 -3.50 26.53
CA LEU A 346 -1.02 -3.82 25.32
C LEU A 346 -0.12 -3.88 24.09
N ALA A 347 0.87 -3.00 23.98
CA ALA A 347 1.88 -3.02 22.92
C ALA A 347 2.71 -4.30 22.93
N ALA A 348 3.13 -4.76 24.11
CA ALA A 348 3.86 -6.02 24.25
C ALA A 348 3.00 -7.22 23.83
N VAL A 349 1.73 -7.27 24.25
CA VAL A 349 0.78 -8.33 23.87
C VAL A 349 0.54 -8.31 22.35
N GLU A 350 0.27 -7.15 21.76
CA GLU A 350 0.08 -6.99 20.31
C GLU A 350 1.33 -7.46 19.54
N THR A 351 2.52 -7.09 19.99
CA THR A 351 3.80 -7.50 19.36
C THR A 351 3.98 -9.02 19.39
N VAL A 352 3.69 -9.68 20.51
CA VAL A 352 3.74 -11.14 20.61
C VAL A 352 2.72 -11.80 19.66
N LEU A 353 1.49 -11.31 19.62
CA LEU A 353 0.46 -11.83 18.73
C LEU A 353 0.83 -11.61 17.24
N THR A 354 1.43 -10.47 16.91
CA THR A 354 1.92 -10.19 15.55
C THR A 354 3.07 -11.12 15.17
N ALA A 355 4.01 -11.40 16.07
CA ALA A 355 5.08 -12.36 15.84
C ALA A 355 4.54 -13.78 15.61
N LEU A 356 3.57 -14.21 16.39
CA LEU A 356 2.86 -15.48 16.22
C LEU A 356 2.13 -15.52 14.86
N PHE A 357 1.48 -14.43 14.48
CA PHE A 357 0.81 -14.31 13.18
C PHE A 357 1.80 -14.47 12.02
N VAL A 358 2.94 -13.76 12.04
CA VAL A 358 4.00 -13.87 11.03
C VAL A 358 4.55 -15.30 10.96
N ALA A 359 4.77 -15.95 12.10
CA ALA A 359 5.20 -17.34 12.14
C ALA A 359 4.17 -18.29 11.49
N CYS A 360 2.87 -18.09 11.76
CA CYS A 360 1.80 -18.87 11.12
C CYS A 360 1.71 -18.62 9.61
N VAL A 361 1.85 -17.37 9.16
CA VAL A 361 1.92 -17.04 7.72
C VAL A 361 3.08 -17.78 7.06
N LEU A 362 4.26 -17.74 7.68
CA LEU A 362 5.46 -18.43 7.20
C LEU A 362 5.23 -19.95 7.08
N LEU A 363 4.62 -20.57 8.08
CA LEU A 363 4.29 -22.01 8.04
C LEU A 363 3.33 -22.33 6.90
N CYS A 364 2.32 -21.50 6.66
CA CYS A 364 1.39 -21.67 5.55
C CYS A 364 2.06 -21.51 4.18
N VAL A 365 2.96 -20.53 4.04
CA VAL A 365 3.76 -20.31 2.82
C VAL A 365 4.68 -21.51 2.58
N MET A 366 5.34 -22.05 3.62
CA MET A 366 6.21 -23.23 3.52
C MET A 366 5.42 -24.50 3.17
N ARG A 367 4.20 -24.69 3.70
CA ARG A 367 3.33 -25.79 3.31
C ARG A 367 2.91 -25.68 1.84
N MET A 368 2.59 -24.45 1.39
CA MET A 368 2.29 -24.20 -0.02
C MET A 368 3.51 -24.51 -0.91
N ALA A 369 4.70 -24.04 -0.53
CA ALA A 369 5.95 -24.34 -1.24
C ALA A 369 6.20 -25.84 -1.34
N SER A 370 6.05 -26.61 -0.26
CA SER A 370 6.25 -28.06 -0.27
C SER A 370 5.26 -28.82 -1.18
N ARG A 371 4.03 -28.31 -1.30
CA ARG A 371 2.98 -28.91 -2.13
C ARG A 371 3.25 -28.76 -3.63
N TYR A 372 3.81 -27.63 -4.03
CA TYR A 372 4.06 -27.32 -5.45
C TYR A 372 5.51 -27.56 -5.90
N ALA A 373 6.43 -27.83 -4.98
CA ALA A 373 7.82 -28.15 -5.31
C ALA A 373 8.07 -29.58 -5.82
N ALA A 374 7.04 -30.46 -5.80
CA ALA A 374 7.17 -31.85 -6.18
C ALA A 374 7.40 -31.99 -7.71
N GLY A 375 8.64 -32.16 -8.12
CA GLY A 375 9.01 -32.51 -9.49
C GLY A 375 8.50 -33.90 -9.91
N LYS A 376 8.16 -34.06 -11.18
CA LYS A 376 7.64 -35.31 -11.75
C LYS A 376 8.76 -36.36 -11.94
N ASP A 377 9.97 -35.94 -12.25
CA ASP A 377 11.12 -36.79 -12.56
C ASP A 377 12.11 -36.92 -11.40
N ALA A 378 12.94 -37.97 -11.39
CA ALA A 378 13.92 -38.23 -10.33
C ALA A 378 14.93 -37.08 -10.17
N ILE A 379 15.41 -36.49 -11.27
CA ILE A 379 16.36 -35.36 -11.27
C ILE A 379 15.67 -34.11 -10.73
N SER A 380 14.43 -33.85 -11.11
CA SER A 380 13.65 -32.72 -10.62
C SER A 380 13.28 -32.86 -9.13
N ARG A 381 13.15 -34.09 -8.61
CA ARG A 381 12.96 -34.32 -7.16
C ARG A 381 14.22 -34.00 -6.35
N MET A 382 15.41 -34.36 -6.83
CA MET A 382 16.67 -34.03 -6.14
C MET A 382 16.91 -32.50 -6.10
N SER A 383 16.62 -31.77 -7.18
CA SER A 383 16.69 -30.29 -7.18
C SER A 383 15.68 -29.70 -6.23
N ALA A 384 14.43 -30.17 -6.27
CA ALA A 384 13.36 -29.71 -5.38
C ALA A 384 13.68 -29.93 -3.90
N GLU A 385 14.35 -31.04 -3.53
CA GLU A 385 14.80 -31.28 -2.15
C GLU A 385 15.91 -30.30 -1.70
N ARG A 386 16.84 -29.94 -2.60
CA ARG A 386 17.87 -28.94 -2.30
C ARG A 386 17.23 -27.56 -2.06
N ASP A 387 16.31 -27.16 -2.96
CA ASP A 387 15.60 -25.89 -2.86
C ASP A 387 14.74 -25.84 -1.58
N MET A 388 14.08 -26.94 -1.22
CA MET A 388 13.33 -27.03 0.02
C MET A 388 14.23 -26.95 1.27
N ARG A 389 15.46 -27.48 1.24
CA ARG A 389 16.42 -27.32 2.34
C ARG A 389 16.88 -25.87 2.48
N ALA A 390 17.15 -25.18 1.35
CA ALA A 390 17.49 -23.76 1.34
C ALA A 390 16.34 -22.91 1.92
N ARG A 391 15.11 -23.15 1.47
CA ARG A 391 13.90 -22.46 1.98
C ARG A 391 13.65 -22.71 3.46
N ARG A 392 13.89 -23.94 3.96
CA ARG A 392 13.79 -24.23 5.41
C ARG A 392 14.81 -23.44 6.21
N ARG A 393 16.07 -23.33 5.74
CA ARG A 393 17.08 -22.49 6.39
C ARG A 393 16.66 -21.01 6.41
N GLN A 394 16.18 -20.51 5.29
CA GLN A 394 15.67 -19.14 5.19
C GLN A 394 14.45 -18.93 6.12
N ALA A 395 13.52 -19.86 6.18
CA ALA A 395 12.39 -19.82 7.10
C ALA A 395 12.82 -19.80 8.57
N THR A 396 13.85 -20.58 8.93
CA THR A 396 14.43 -20.56 10.30
C THR A 396 15.05 -19.18 10.60
N LEU A 397 15.76 -18.57 9.65
CA LEU A 397 16.29 -17.22 9.82
C LEU A 397 15.17 -16.18 9.97
N ILE A 398 14.11 -16.28 9.17
CA ILE A 398 12.93 -15.40 9.29
C ILE A 398 12.31 -15.52 10.68
N LEU A 399 12.13 -16.72 11.22
CA LEU A 399 11.62 -16.93 12.58
C LEU A 399 12.54 -16.31 13.63
N LEU A 400 13.85 -16.49 13.50
CA LEU A 400 14.84 -15.91 14.40
C LEU A 400 14.73 -14.37 14.39
N PHE A 401 14.74 -13.76 13.21
CA PHE A 401 14.62 -12.31 13.09
C PHE A 401 13.24 -11.79 13.53
N THR A 402 12.17 -12.57 13.38
CA THR A 402 10.84 -12.22 13.92
C THR A 402 10.89 -12.13 15.45
N VAL A 403 11.51 -13.11 16.11
CA VAL A 403 11.65 -13.10 17.58
C VAL A 403 12.55 -11.95 18.03
N LEU A 404 13.67 -11.72 17.37
CA LEU A 404 14.59 -10.61 17.69
C LEU A 404 13.92 -9.24 17.48
N SER A 405 13.20 -9.05 16.38
CA SER A 405 12.46 -7.82 16.10
C SER A 405 11.35 -7.59 17.13
N ALA A 406 10.59 -8.63 17.49
CA ALA A 406 9.57 -8.53 18.54
C ALA A 406 10.19 -8.19 19.91
N GLY A 407 11.31 -8.81 20.26
CA GLY A 407 12.06 -8.51 21.49
C GLY A 407 12.57 -7.07 21.51
N ALA A 408 13.14 -6.58 20.38
CA ALA A 408 13.61 -5.22 20.25
C ALA A 408 12.43 -4.20 20.34
N LYS A 409 11.26 -4.51 19.74
CA LYS A 409 10.08 -3.67 19.84
C LYS A 409 9.53 -3.57 21.26
N ILE A 410 9.47 -4.70 21.97
CA ILE A 410 9.07 -4.70 23.39
C ILE A 410 10.09 -3.90 24.22
N ALA A 411 11.40 -4.10 24.00
CA ALA A 411 12.43 -3.34 24.67
C ALA A 411 12.33 -1.84 24.37
N GLU A 412 12.03 -1.45 23.14
CA GLU A 412 11.81 -0.07 22.74
C GLU A 412 10.69 0.55 23.56
N VAL A 413 9.51 -0.06 23.60
CA VAL A 413 8.33 0.46 24.32
C VAL A 413 8.61 0.72 25.80
N PHE A 414 9.38 -0.15 26.46
CA PHE A 414 9.68 -0.02 27.88
C PHE A 414 10.95 0.81 28.19
N LEU A 415 11.91 0.87 27.27
CA LEU A 415 13.21 1.51 27.50
C LEU A 415 13.38 2.82 26.71
N GLN A 416 12.48 3.14 25.79
CA GLN A 416 12.52 4.35 24.94
C GLN A 416 12.77 5.64 25.73
N PRO A 417 12.21 5.86 26.94
CA PRO A 417 12.47 7.06 27.71
C PRO A 417 13.95 7.28 28.03
N ARG A 418 14.70 6.18 28.15
CA ARG A 418 16.11 6.23 28.59
C ARG A 418 17.09 6.09 27.42
N TYR A 419 16.73 5.36 26.36
CA TYR A 419 17.64 5.00 25.26
C TYR A 419 16.98 5.26 23.91
N GLY A 420 16.99 6.51 23.47
CA GLY A 420 16.34 6.95 22.23
C GLY A 420 16.85 6.35 20.93
N TRP A 421 17.90 5.49 20.95
CA TRP A 421 18.47 4.83 19.76
C TRP A 421 17.97 3.38 19.54
N ILE A 422 17.19 2.83 20.46
CA ILE A 422 16.69 1.44 20.37
C ILE A 422 15.79 1.23 19.12
N TRP A 423 15.02 2.25 18.74
CA TRP A 423 14.20 2.21 17.53
C TRP A 423 15.00 1.89 16.26
N LEU A 424 16.27 2.31 16.20
CA LEU A 424 17.14 2.08 15.05
C LEU A 424 17.50 0.58 14.92
N ILE A 425 17.72 -0.10 16.05
CA ILE A 425 17.93 -1.56 16.06
C ILE A 425 16.64 -2.27 15.60
N GLN A 426 15.50 -1.89 16.16
CA GLN A 426 14.20 -2.46 15.81
C GLN A 426 13.92 -2.29 14.32
N PHE A 427 14.14 -1.10 13.77
CA PHE A 427 14.00 -0.81 12.35
C PHE A 427 14.93 -1.68 11.49
N ALA A 428 16.22 -1.75 11.84
CA ALA A 428 17.19 -2.57 11.10
C ALA A 428 16.79 -4.06 11.09
N LEU A 429 16.38 -4.61 12.24
CA LEU A 429 15.91 -5.99 12.35
C LEU A 429 14.66 -6.25 11.50
N SER A 430 13.71 -5.30 11.50
CA SER A 430 12.48 -5.41 10.72
C SER A 430 12.75 -5.30 9.21
N MET A 431 13.71 -4.47 8.79
CA MET A 431 14.15 -4.40 7.39
C MET A 431 14.82 -5.71 6.93
N VAL A 432 15.69 -6.30 7.75
CA VAL A 432 16.28 -7.61 7.45
C VAL A 432 15.19 -8.67 7.34
N LEU A 433 14.22 -8.68 8.26
CA LEU A 433 13.06 -9.56 8.23
C LEU A 433 12.28 -9.41 6.92
N PHE A 434 11.99 -8.18 6.51
CA PHE A 434 11.29 -7.90 5.25
C PHE A 434 12.05 -8.41 4.04
N ILE A 435 13.37 -8.16 3.95
CA ILE A 435 14.23 -8.61 2.84
C ILE A 435 14.22 -10.14 2.74
N LEU A 436 14.41 -10.82 3.86
CA LEU A 436 14.41 -12.30 3.91
C LEU A 436 13.05 -12.88 3.52
N PHE A 437 11.97 -12.28 4.04
CA PHE A 437 10.62 -12.75 3.72
C PHE A 437 10.23 -12.49 2.26
N ASN A 438 10.59 -11.32 1.72
CA ASN A 438 10.35 -11.00 0.31
C ASN A 438 11.12 -11.96 -0.62
N GLY A 439 12.37 -12.31 -0.30
CA GLY A 439 13.14 -13.32 -1.03
C GLY A 439 12.42 -14.68 -1.04
N LEU A 440 11.99 -15.17 0.12
CA LEU A 440 11.23 -16.41 0.23
C LEU A 440 9.93 -16.39 -0.60
N LEU A 441 9.17 -15.28 -0.52
CA LEU A 441 7.93 -15.14 -1.30
C LEU A 441 8.21 -15.15 -2.82
N THR A 442 9.33 -14.57 -3.27
CA THR A 442 9.73 -14.61 -4.69
C THR A 442 10.00 -16.03 -5.14
N ASP A 443 10.82 -16.78 -4.40
CA ASP A 443 11.16 -18.17 -4.71
C ASP A 443 9.92 -19.08 -4.70
N VAL A 444 9.00 -18.87 -3.77
CA VAL A 444 7.74 -19.62 -3.71
C VAL A 444 6.81 -19.24 -4.87
N THR A 445 6.74 -17.95 -5.23
CA THR A 445 5.96 -17.48 -6.39
C THR A 445 6.42 -18.16 -7.67
N GLU A 446 7.72 -18.18 -7.92
CA GLU A 446 8.31 -18.80 -9.11
C GLU A 446 8.00 -20.31 -9.17
N SER A 447 8.13 -20.99 -8.03
CA SER A 447 7.84 -22.44 -7.96
C SER A 447 6.36 -22.75 -8.19
N VAL A 448 5.46 -21.99 -7.59
CA VAL A 448 4.02 -22.17 -7.78
C VAL A 448 3.63 -21.82 -9.22
N CYS A 449 4.14 -20.70 -9.76
CA CYS A 449 3.88 -20.32 -11.15
C CYS A 449 4.48 -21.31 -12.17
N GLY A 450 5.63 -21.91 -11.86
CA GLY A 450 6.26 -22.95 -12.70
C GLY A 450 5.47 -24.26 -12.74
N ALA A 451 4.77 -24.60 -11.65
CA ALA A 451 3.90 -25.78 -11.59
C ALA A 451 2.65 -25.67 -12.50
N PHE A 452 2.29 -24.47 -12.92
CA PHE A 452 1.14 -24.20 -13.79
C PHE A 452 1.58 -23.42 -15.04
N PRO A 453 2.12 -24.12 -16.08
CA PRO A 453 2.48 -23.46 -17.34
C PRO A 453 1.23 -22.88 -17.99
N SER A 454 1.30 -21.61 -18.43
CA SER A 454 0.25 -21.04 -19.27
C SER A 454 0.27 -21.71 -20.63
N THR A 455 -0.87 -22.18 -21.12
CA THR A 455 -1.03 -22.72 -22.48
C THR A 455 -1.01 -21.55 -23.45
N GLY A 456 0.19 -21.07 -23.76
CA GLY A 456 0.55 -19.91 -24.54
C GLY A 456 -0.45 -19.38 -25.57
N ARG A 457 -1.14 -18.31 -25.24
CA ARG A 457 -1.62 -17.28 -26.19
C ARG A 457 -0.88 -15.93 -26.03
N GLY A 458 0.18 -15.88 -25.24
CA GLY A 458 1.00 -14.68 -25.01
C GLY A 458 2.25 -14.58 -25.86
N GLY A 459 2.35 -15.36 -26.91
CA GLY A 459 3.45 -15.31 -27.87
C GLY A 459 3.01 -14.76 -29.22
N VAL A 460 2.42 -13.56 -29.28
CA VAL A 460 2.56 -12.76 -30.51
C VAL A 460 3.98 -12.29 -30.51
N GLY A 461 4.80 -13.05 -31.24
CA GLY A 461 6.22 -12.81 -31.40
C GLY A 461 6.47 -11.40 -31.89
N THR A 462 7.26 -10.69 -31.14
CA THR A 462 8.25 -9.81 -31.75
C THR A 462 9.28 -10.72 -32.40
N GLN A 463 8.92 -11.29 -33.54
CA GLN A 463 9.88 -11.71 -34.55
C GLN A 463 10.49 -10.39 -35.07
N LYS A 464 11.63 -10.03 -34.49
CA LYS A 464 12.52 -9.04 -35.09
C LYS A 464 13.12 -9.70 -36.31
N ASP A 465 12.62 -9.36 -37.48
CA ASP A 465 13.39 -9.38 -38.70
C ASP A 465 14.35 -8.18 -38.74
#